data_238b026cabb2849a083c17c8797d4b92
#
_entry.id   238b026cabb2849a083c17c8797d4b92
#
_cell.length_a   1.000
_cell.length_b   1.000
_cell.length_c   1.000
_cell.angle_alpha   90.00
_cell.angle_beta   90.00
_cell.angle_gamma   90.00
#
_symmetry.space_group_name_H-M   'P 1'
#
loop_
_entity.id
_entity.type
_entity.pdbx_description
1 polymer ?
#
loop_
_entity_poly.entity_id
_entity_poly.type
_entity_poly.pdbx_seq_one_letter_code
_entity_poly.pdbx_strand_id
1 'polypeptide(L)'
;MIKRIEVFETTDGQRFDEWEIAFNHQFTLNWSNLSENDVVIKDRFGDKASHDYWFNNFDSAFYVEIKSSLGQRFIDEAADNQGVDTISGLGRYRWDEDAEDWISFEEDFKRFNENWEKFTKS
;
A
#
# COMPACT_ATOMS: atom_id res chain seq x y z
N MET A 1 3.98 11.95 45.38
CA MET A 1 3.92 10.79 44.49
C MET A 1 4.39 11.15 43.10
N ILE A 2 5.35 10.42 42.56
CA ILE A 2 5.88 10.67 41.23
C ILE A 2 5.01 9.90 40.21
N LYS A 3 4.43 10.64 39.27
CA LYS A 3 3.67 10.02 38.17
C LYS A 3 4.53 9.95 36.94
N ARG A 4 4.57 8.80 36.30
CA ARG A 4 5.17 8.66 35.00
C ARG A 4 4.16 9.10 33.93
N ILE A 5 4.57 10.09 33.12
CA ILE A 5 3.73 10.62 32.04
C ILE A 5 4.40 10.20 30.72
N GLU A 6 3.68 9.51 29.86
CA GLU A 6 4.11 9.21 28.51
C GLU A 6 3.52 10.25 27.54
N VAL A 7 4.36 10.82 26.70
CA VAL A 7 3.97 11.80 25.69
C VAL A 7 4.56 11.36 24.36
N PHE A 8 3.74 11.40 23.33
CA PHE A 8 4.13 11.04 21.97
C PHE A 8 4.27 12.31 21.14
N GLU A 9 5.47 12.58 20.65
CA GLU A 9 5.77 13.77 19.87
C GLU A 9 5.86 13.43 18.37
N THR A 10 5.16 14.21 17.55
CA THR A 10 5.20 14.10 16.10
C THR A 10 6.27 15.02 15.52
N THR A 11 6.58 14.86 14.22
CA THR A 11 7.69 15.57 13.57
C THR A 11 7.51 17.08 13.50
N ASP A 12 6.26 17.58 13.62
CA ASP A 12 5.95 19.00 13.67
C ASP A 12 6.04 19.62 15.09
N GLY A 13 6.47 18.82 16.07
CA GLY A 13 6.61 19.27 17.46
C GLY A 13 5.33 19.17 18.29
N GLN A 14 4.25 18.67 17.75
CA GLN A 14 3.01 18.45 18.51
C GLN A 14 3.18 17.27 19.47
N ARG A 15 2.55 17.36 20.63
CA ARG A 15 2.61 16.33 21.66
C ARG A 15 1.23 15.82 22.02
N PHE A 16 1.12 14.50 22.16
CA PHE A 16 -0.15 13.82 22.42
C PHE A 16 0.01 12.83 23.57
N ASP A 17 -1.00 12.73 24.40
CA ASP A 17 -1.02 11.78 25.51
C ASP A 17 -1.36 10.36 25.04
N GLU A 18 -2.06 10.24 23.91
CA GLU A 18 -2.47 8.95 23.33
C GLU A 18 -1.71 8.66 22.05
N TRP A 19 -1.14 7.47 21.96
CA TRP A 19 -0.36 7.04 20.79
C TRP A 19 -1.20 7.06 19.52
N GLU A 20 -2.44 6.61 19.59
CA GLU A 20 -3.31 6.52 18.40
C GLU A 20 -3.57 7.89 17.79
N ILE A 21 -3.78 8.91 18.63
CA ILE A 21 -3.98 10.28 18.17
C ILE A 21 -2.69 10.82 17.55
N ALA A 22 -1.54 10.58 18.17
CA ALA A 22 -0.25 10.97 17.65
C ALA A 22 0.03 10.29 16.31
N PHE A 23 -0.27 9.01 16.18
CA PHE A 23 -0.11 8.26 14.94
C PHE A 23 -0.94 8.84 13.82
N ASN A 24 -2.22 9.12 14.06
CA ASN A 24 -3.12 9.69 13.05
C ASN A 24 -2.65 11.07 12.59
N HIS A 25 -2.18 11.90 13.53
CA HIS A 25 -1.63 13.19 13.20
C HIS A 25 -0.37 13.07 12.35
N GLN A 26 0.56 12.20 12.74
CA GLN A 26 1.79 11.95 11.99
C GLN A 26 1.49 11.38 10.60
N PHE A 27 0.54 10.46 10.50
CA PHE A 27 0.09 9.91 9.22
C PHE A 27 -0.40 11.02 8.29
N THR A 28 -1.23 11.93 8.80
CA THR A 28 -1.73 13.06 8.03
C THR A 28 -0.58 13.97 7.56
N LEU A 29 0.40 14.23 8.41
CA LEU A 29 1.59 15.04 8.04
C LEU A 29 2.37 14.36 6.90
N ASN A 30 2.60 13.06 7.00
CA ASN A 30 3.41 12.32 6.04
C ASN A 30 2.69 12.16 4.68
N TRP A 31 1.36 12.02 4.69
CA TRP A 31 0.60 11.60 3.53
C TRP A 31 -0.49 12.58 3.09
N SER A 32 -0.38 13.86 3.49
CA SER A 32 -1.37 14.89 3.16
C SER A 32 -1.55 15.10 1.65
N ASN A 33 -0.52 14.82 0.84
CA ASN A 33 -0.55 14.97 -0.61
C ASN A 33 -0.85 13.67 -1.36
N LEU A 34 -1.03 12.57 -0.63
CA LEU A 34 -1.32 11.29 -1.25
C LEU A 34 -2.76 11.24 -1.75
N SER A 35 -2.96 10.79 -2.99
CA SER A 35 -4.27 10.67 -3.62
C SER A 35 -4.37 9.41 -4.48
N GLU A 36 -5.53 9.19 -5.10
CA GLU A 36 -5.71 8.10 -6.07
C GLU A 36 -4.86 8.30 -7.34
N ASN A 37 -4.31 9.49 -7.55
CA ASN A 37 -3.34 9.72 -8.64
C ASN A 37 -1.96 9.12 -8.33
N ASP A 38 -1.72 8.76 -7.10
CA ASP A 38 -0.45 8.17 -6.64
C ASP A 38 -0.56 6.66 -6.46
N VAL A 39 -1.62 6.19 -5.83
CA VAL A 39 -1.84 4.78 -5.55
C VAL A 39 -3.33 4.48 -5.40
N VAL A 40 -3.76 3.34 -5.95
CA VAL A 40 -5.11 2.80 -5.77
C VAL A 40 -4.99 1.40 -5.19
N ILE A 41 -5.74 1.12 -4.11
CA ILE A 41 -5.77 -0.17 -3.45
C ILE A 41 -7.21 -0.62 -3.32
N LYS A 42 -7.47 -1.88 -3.66
CA LYS A 42 -8.81 -2.49 -3.57
C LYS A 42 -8.71 -3.85 -2.89
N ASP A 43 -9.79 -4.24 -2.23
CA ASP A 43 -9.92 -5.58 -1.68
C ASP A 43 -10.35 -6.59 -2.75
N ARG A 44 -10.54 -7.86 -2.34
CA ARG A 44 -10.95 -8.92 -3.27
C ARG A 44 -12.32 -8.71 -3.91
N PHE A 45 -13.15 -7.83 -3.34
CA PHE A 45 -14.47 -7.49 -3.87
C PHE A 45 -14.45 -6.25 -4.74
N GLY A 46 -13.28 -5.64 -4.93
CA GLY A 46 -13.11 -4.42 -5.70
C GLY A 46 -13.45 -3.13 -4.94
N ASP A 47 -13.65 -3.23 -3.64
CA ASP A 47 -13.97 -2.09 -2.79
C ASP A 47 -12.71 -1.31 -2.41
N LYS A 48 -12.86 0.02 -2.39
CA LYS A 48 -11.81 0.93 -1.96
C LYS A 48 -12.01 1.29 -0.50
N ALA A 49 -10.93 1.71 0.14
CA ALA A 49 -10.95 2.27 1.49
C ALA A 49 -9.96 3.44 1.56
N SER A 50 -9.94 4.15 2.68
CA SER A 50 -9.00 5.26 2.88
C SER A 50 -7.56 4.75 2.95
N HIS A 51 -6.59 5.64 2.68
CA HIS A 51 -5.17 5.26 2.72
C HIS A 51 -4.70 4.88 4.13
N ASP A 52 -5.24 5.51 5.17
CA ASP A 52 -4.93 5.15 6.55
C ASP A 52 -5.44 3.74 6.90
N TYR A 53 -6.60 3.34 6.37
CA TYR A 53 -7.08 1.97 6.50
C TYR A 53 -6.07 0.99 5.86
N TRP A 54 -5.65 1.25 4.63
CA TRP A 54 -4.72 0.37 3.92
C TRP A 54 -3.34 0.33 4.56
N PHE A 55 -2.88 1.42 5.13
CA PHE A 55 -1.62 1.44 5.87
C PHE A 55 -1.60 0.42 7.01
N ASN A 56 -2.75 0.25 7.67
CA ASN A 56 -2.90 -0.67 8.79
C ASN A 56 -3.46 -2.04 8.41
N ASN A 57 -3.88 -2.23 7.16
CA ASN A 57 -4.53 -3.46 6.68
C ASN A 57 -4.04 -3.87 5.28
N PHE A 58 -2.80 -3.56 4.97
CA PHE A 58 -2.24 -3.85 3.64
C PHE A 58 -2.24 -5.35 3.33
N ASP A 59 -2.19 -6.19 4.34
CA ASP A 59 -2.29 -7.65 4.21
C ASP A 59 -3.62 -8.14 3.63
N SER A 60 -4.65 -7.28 3.66
CA SER A 60 -5.97 -7.56 3.08
C SER A 60 -6.14 -7.01 1.67
N ALA A 61 -5.14 -6.34 1.12
CA ALA A 61 -5.18 -5.78 -0.23
C ALA A 61 -5.15 -6.92 -1.27
N PHE A 62 -5.94 -6.76 -2.33
CA PHE A 62 -6.01 -7.74 -3.41
C PHE A 62 -5.56 -7.15 -4.76
N TYR A 63 -5.77 -5.84 -4.95
CA TYR A 63 -5.39 -5.09 -6.15
C TYR A 63 -4.65 -3.82 -5.72
N VAL A 64 -3.52 -3.55 -6.37
CA VAL A 64 -2.73 -2.35 -6.12
C VAL A 64 -2.31 -1.75 -7.46
N GLU A 65 -2.51 -0.45 -7.62
CA GLU A 65 -1.98 0.31 -8.75
C GLU A 65 -1.06 1.40 -8.21
N ILE A 66 0.22 1.34 -8.57
CA ILE A 66 1.24 2.31 -8.17
C ILE A 66 1.48 3.24 -9.36
N LYS A 67 1.13 4.52 -9.20
CA LYS A 67 1.14 5.50 -10.29
C LYS A 67 2.28 6.51 -10.18
N SER A 68 2.88 6.65 -9.01
CA SER A 68 3.92 7.65 -8.77
C SER A 68 4.95 7.15 -7.75
N SER A 69 6.05 7.88 -7.61
CA SER A 69 7.06 7.60 -6.59
C SER A 69 6.51 7.77 -5.17
N LEU A 70 5.58 8.71 -4.98
CA LEU A 70 4.90 8.88 -3.68
C LEU A 70 4.03 7.65 -3.36
N GLY A 71 3.32 7.12 -4.35
CA GLY A 71 2.55 5.89 -4.22
C GLY A 71 3.43 4.70 -3.90
N GLN A 72 4.59 4.59 -4.55
CA GLN A 72 5.57 3.53 -4.26
C GLN A 72 6.06 3.62 -2.80
N ARG A 73 6.37 4.81 -2.34
CA ARG A 73 6.80 5.04 -0.97
C ARG A 73 5.72 4.63 0.03
N PHE A 74 4.46 4.95 -0.25
CA PHE A 74 3.33 4.55 0.59
C PHE A 74 3.23 3.02 0.70
N ILE A 75 3.33 2.31 -0.42
CA ILE A 75 3.28 0.84 -0.45
C ILE A 75 4.44 0.24 0.34
N ASP A 76 5.65 0.76 0.17
CA ASP A 76 6.83 0.28 0.89
C ASP A 76 6.65 0.43 2.41
N GLU A 77 6.16 1.57 2.87
CA GLU A 77 5.95 1.82 4.29
C GLU A 77 4.76 1.03 4.85
N ALA A 78 3.68 0.86 4.08
CA ALA A 78 2.55 0.05 4.49
C ALA A 78 2.93 -1.43 4.63
N ALA A 79 3.69 -1.96 3.68
CA ALA A 79 4.19 -3.33 3.73
C ALA A 79 5.11 -3.53 4.94
N ASP A 80 6.02 -2.60 5.20
CA ASP A 80 6.91 -2.65 6.35
C ASP A 80 6.11 -2.62 7.67
N ASN A 81 5.10 -1.75 7.75
CA ASN A 81 4.22 -1.66 8.92
C ASN A 81 3.50 -2.98 9.22
N GLN A 82 3.12 -3.74 8.19
CA GLN A 82 2.43 -5.02 8.32
C GLN A 82 3.38 -6.22 8.39
N GLY A 83 4.68 -6.01 8.19
CA GLY A 83 5.66 -7.10 8.15
C GLY A 83 5.50 -8.02 6.96
N VAL A 84 5.03 -7.50 5.83
CA VAL A 84 4.85 -8.26 4.58
C VAL A 84 5.75 -7.70 3.49
N ASP A 85 5.92 -8.46 2.41
CA ASP A 85 6.74 -8.03 1.28
C ASP A 85 6.09 -6.85 0.54
N THR A 86 6.91 -5.92 0.08
CA THR A 86 6.47 -4.79 -0.71
C THR A 86 6.29 -5.18 -2.18
N ILE A 87 5.62 -4.29 -2.92
CA ILE A 87 5.49 -4.36 -4.38
C ILE A 87 6.39 -3.27 -4.94
N SER A 88 7.31 -3.61 -5.84
CA SER A 88 8.26 -2.65 -6.42
C SER A 88 7.96 -2.37 -7.88
N GLY A 89 7.86 -1.08 -8.21
CA GLY A 89 7.68 -0.59 -9.58
C GLY A 89 6.30 -0.03 -9.85
N LEU A 90 6.25 0.95 -10.75
CA LEU A 90 4.98 1.53 -11.21
C LEU A 90 4.21 0.48 -12.01
N GLY A 91 2.91 0.46 -11.87
CA GLY A 91 2.05 -0.47 -12.61
C GLY A 91 0.89 -0.98 -11.78
N ARG A 92 0.21 -1.96 -12.34
CA ARG A 92 -0.96 -2.59 -11.74
C ARG A 92 -0.61 -4.00 -11.33
N TYR A 93 -1.05 -4.40 -10.13
CA TYR A 93 -0.73 -5.69 -9.54
C TYR A 93 -1.98 -6.30 -8.91
N ARG A 94 -2.07 -7.63 -8.99
CA ARG A 94 -3.08 -8.40 -8.26
C ARG A 94 -2.40 -9.44 -7.38
N TRP A 95 -3.05 -9.79 -6.29
CA TRP A 95 -2.61 -10.89 -5.45
C TRP A 95 -3.01 -12.23 -6.08
N ASP A 96 -2.05 -13.15 -6.17
CA ASP A 96 -2.30 -14.52 -6.62
C ASP A 96 -2.16 -15.44 -5.42
N GLU A 97 -3.27 -16.04 -5.01
CA GLU A 97 -3.31 -16.92 -3.85
C GLU A 97 -2.53 -18.23 -4.07
N ASP A 98 -2.49 -18.73 -5.31
CA ASP A 98 -1.75 -19.94 -5.64
C ASP A 98 -0.25 -19.74 -5.60
N ALA A 99 0.22 -18.60 -6.08
CA ALA A 99 1.63 -18.23 -6.06
C ALA A 99 2.05 -17.59 -4.73
N GLU A 100 1.08 -17.16 -3.91
CA GLU A 100 1.31 -16.38 -2.69
C GLU A 100 2.19 -15.14 -2.95
N ASP A 101 1.92 -14.43 -4.04
CA ASP A 101 2.71 -13.30 -4.49
C ASP A 101 1.86 -12.33 -5.33
N TRP A 102 2.40 -11.13 -5.50
CA TRP A 102 1.82 -10.12 -6.38
C TRP A 102 2.26 -10.36 -7.81
N ILE A 103 1.29 -10.31 -8.73
CA ILE A 103 1.55 -10.50 -10.16
C ILE A 103 1.21 -9.21 -10.90
N SER A 104 2.16 -8.74 -11.71
CA SER A 104 1.98 -7.56 -12.55
C SER A 104 1.01 -7.86 -13.70
N PHE A 105 0.02 -6.98 -13.90
CA PHE A 105 -0.91 -7.06 -15.04
C PHE A 105 -0.17 -6.93 -16.36
N GLU A 106 0.85 -6.09 -16.42
CA GLU A 106 1.66 -5.88 -17.61
C GLU A 106 2.41 -7.16 -18.01
N GLU A 107 2.93 -7.90 -17.03
CA GLU A 107 3.58 -9.18 -17.26
C GLU A 107 2.59 -10.27 -17.69
N ASP A 108 1.42 -10.34 -17.05
CA ASP A 108 0.36 -11.28 -17.42
C ASP A 108 -0.09 -11.03 -18.85
N PHE A 109 -0.28 -9.76 -19.22
CA PHE A 109 -0.71 -9.40 -20.56
C PHE A 109 0.37 -9.76 -21.60
N LYS A 110 1.63 -9.56 -21.26
CA LYS A 110 2.75 -9.95 -22.12
C LYS A 110 2.78 -11.45 -22.35
N ARG A 111 2.63 -12.25 -21.30
CA ARG A 111 2.56 -13.71 -21.40
C ARG A 111 1.38 -14.17 -22.25
N PHE A 112 0.23 -13.54 -22.07
CA PHE A 112 -0.95 -13.85 -22.86
C PHE A 112 -0.69 -13.60 -24.35
N ASN A 113 -0.08 -12.47 -24.72
CA ASN A 113 0.26 -12.16 -26.10
C ASN A 113 1.27 -13.15 -26.70
N GLU A 114 2.28 -13.54 -25.95
CA GLU A 114 3.27 -14.52 -26.38
C GLU A 114 2.62 -15.89 -26.63
N ASN A 115 1.76 -16.33 -25.74
CA ASN A 115 1.04 -17.58 -25.85
C ASN A 115 0.04 -17.56 -27.02
N TRP A 116 -0.63 -16.42 -27.22
CA TRP A 116 -1.58 -16.24 -28.33
C TRP A 116 -0.86 -16.31 -29.67
N GLU A 117 0.30 -15.70 -29.80
CA GLU A 117 1.11 -15.77 -31.02
C GLU A 117 1.53 -17.20 -31.35
N LYS A 118 1.96 -17.96 -30.34
CA LYS A 118 2.29 -19.37 -30.50
C LYS A 118 1.10 -20.20 -30.96
N PHE A 119 -0.07 -19.90 -30.44
CA PHE A 119 -1.31 -20.60 -30.78
C PHE A 119 -1.74 -20.30 -32.22
N THR A 120 -1.61 -19.08 -32.68
CA THR A 120 -2.02 -18.65 -34.02
C THR A 120 -1.03 -18.99 -35.11
N LYS A 121 0.21 -19.31 -34.80
CA LYS A 121 1.28 -19.65 -35.76
C LYS A 121 1.40 -21.15 -36.01
N SER A 122 0.63 -21.95 -35.34
CA SER A 122 0.66 -23.40 -35.51
C SER A 122 -0.03 -23.85 -36.77
#